data_403c0fdee8f24523ffe23ee83329df8c
#
_entry.id   403c0fdee8f24523ffe23ee83329df8c
#
_cell.length_a   1.000
_cell.length_b   1.000
_cell.length_c   1.000
_cell.angle_alpha   90.00
_cell.angle_beta   90.00
_cell.angle_gamma   90.00
#
_symmetry.space_group_name_H-M   'P 1'
#
loop_
_entity.id
_entity.type
_entity.pdbx_description
1 polymer ?
#
loop_
_entity_poly.entity_id
_entity_poly.type
_entity_poly.pdbx_seq_one_letter_code
_entity_poly.pdbx_strand_id
1 'polypeptide(L)'
;MLPEQTKRIAALIEQALVGIGAAGVPVQLERPKVPAHGDLACNVAMQVARTLKRNPREVAQAIADALNVNPAGSGLIDAVEVAGPGFINLRVAATARQSVVHAVLRERDCFGTSTAGGGRKVMVEFVSANPTGPLHVGHARQAAIGDALAALLAAQGWDVAREFYYNDAGVQIHNLALSVQARARELAGQAVEFPEAGYRGEYIVDIAREFLAGATQTARDGAPVVAGGNADDLDNVRRFAVAYLRHEQDMDLASFGVAFDHFYLESSLYADGRVEAAVRAMVDSGMTYEAEGALWLRTTEIEGAGDDKDRVMRKSDGTYTYFVPDVAYHLAKFERGFGKVINVQGSDHHGTVARVRAGVQAAAGSLGMAIPRGYPDYLLHKMVRVVRGGEEVKMSKRAGSYVTLRDLVDWVGRDATRFFLASRKADTEFAFDVDLALSQSEDNPVYYVQYAHARICSVLAQAAAAGVAFDEAAALQRDLSPLAGARELALLARLALYPQALRDAADELAPHQVAFYLKDLAADFHAFYNAERVLVEDAALRDARLALLLATRQVLRNALRLLGVSAPERM
;
A
#
# COMPACT_ATOMS: atom_id res chain seq x y z
N MET A 1 -3.34 -17.73 -15.51
CA MET A 1 -3.39 -17.29 -16.91
C MET A 1 -3.28 -15.77 -16.92
N LEU A 2 -2.65 -15.20 -17.93
CA LEU A 2 -2.49 -13.75 -18.06
C LEU A 2 -3.85 -13.07 -18.30
N PRO A 3 -4.08 -11.85 -17.77
CA PRO A 3 -5.35 -11.13 -17.94
C PRO A 3 -5.78 -10.95 -19.40
N GLU A 4 -4.82 -10.72 -20.30
CA GLU A 4 -5.10 -10.59 -21.74
C GLU A 4 -5.61 -11.89 -22.36
N GLN A 5 -5.05 -13.03 -21.98
CA GLN A 5 -5.52 -14.35 -22.42
C GLN A 5 -6.94 -14.62 -21.92
N THR A 6 -7.23 -14.25 -20.66
CA THR A 6 -8.59 -14.35 -20.10
C THR A 6 -9.58 -13.51 -20.89
N LYS A 7 -9.23 -12.27 -21.24
CA LYS A 7 -10.06 -11.40 -22.09
C LYS A 7 -10.29 -12.01 -23.49
N ARG A 8 -9.25 -12.57 -24.10
CA ARG A 8 -9.37 -13.23 -25.41
C ARG A 8 -10.31 -14.43 -25.35
N ILE A 9 -10.22 -15.28 -24.32
CA ILE A 9 -11.15 -16.41 -24.14
C ILE A 9 -12.58 -15.92 -23.90
N ALA A 10 -12.79 -14.88 -23.09
CA ALA A 10 -14.10 -14.28 -22.90
C ALA A 10 -14.69 -13.78 -24.23
N ALA A 11 -13.89 -13.09 -25.05
CA ALA A 11 -14.30 -12.62 -26.37
C ALA A 11 -14.67 -13.75 -27.32
N LEU A 12 -13.97 -14.91 -27.28
CA LEU A 12 -14.32 -16.08 -28.05
C LEU A 12 -15.69 -16.67 -27.64
N ILE A 13 -15.96 -16.69 -26.33
CA ILE A 13 -17.26 -17.11 -25.79
C ILE A 13 -18.36 -16.12 -26.21
N GLU A 14 -18.08 -14.81 -26.14
CA GLU A 14 -19.02 -13.78 -26.61
C GLU A 14 -19.34 -13.91 -28.10
N GLN A 15 -18.37 -14.22 -28.94
CA GLN A 15 -18.59 -14.53 -30.36
C GLN A 15 -19.48 -15.77 -30.54
N ALA A 16 -19.23 -16.83 -29.74
CA ALA A 16 -20.08 -18.02 -29.78
C ALA A 16 -21.52 -17.70 -29.35
N LEU A 17 -21.70 -16.82 -28.34
CA LEU A 17 -23.03 -16.34 -27.93
C LEU A 17 -23.76 -15.58 -29.05
N VAL A 18 -23.05 -14.74 -29.80
CA VAL A 18 -23.63 -14.05 -30.97
C VAL A 18 -24.14 -15.07 -31.99
N GLY A 19 -23.36 -16.12 -32.26
CA GLY A 19 -23.73 -17.19 -33.19
C GLY A 19 -25.00 -17.96 -32.82
N ILE A 20 -25.35 -18.00 -31.53
CA ILE A 20 -26.56 -18.66 -31.03
C ILE A 20 -27.72 -17.69 -30.70
N GLY A 21 -27.56 -16.39 -30.99
CA GLY A 21 -28.60 -15.36 -30.80
C GLY A 21 -28.64 -14.71 -29.43
N ALA A 22 -27.55 -14.75 -28.65
CA ALA A 22 -27.43 -14.14 -27.32
C ALA A 22 -26.34 -13.05 -27.28
N ALA A 23 -26.43 -12.07 -28.17
CA ALA A 23 -25.47 -10.95 -28.20
C ALA A 23 -25.57 -10.05 -26.98
N GLY A 24 -24.45 -9.42 -26.60
CA GLY A 24 -24.40 -8.36 -25.57
C GLY A 24 -24.42 -8.83 -24.11
N VAL A 25 -24.26 -10.12 -23.87
CA VAL A 25 -24.16 -10.69 -22.52
C VAL A 25 -22.69 -10.76 -22.13
N PRO A 26 -22.27 -10.07 -21.04
CA PRO A 26 -20.88 -10.11 -20.59
C PRO A 26 -20.49 -11.50 -20.09
N VAL A 27 -19.32 -11.97 -20.50
CA VAL A 27 -18.78 -13.26 -20.09
C VAL A 27 -17.87 -13.09 -18.90
N GLN A 28 -18.20 -13.73 -17.80
CA GLN A 28 -17.33 -13.82 -16.63
C GLN A 28 -16.68 -15.19 -16.56
N LEU A 29 -15.35 -15.19 -16.42
CA LEU A 29 -14.55 -16.39 -16.28
C LEU A 29 -14.04 -16.47 -14.84
N GLU A 30 -14.30 -17.60 -14.19
CA GLU A 30 -13.90 -17.86 -12.81
C GLU A 30 -12.95 -19.05 -12.74
N ARG A 31 -12.13 -19.10 -11.72
CA ARG A 31 -11.27 -20.26 -11.44
C ARG A 31 -12.09 -21.32 -10.69
N PRO A 32 -12.20 -22.56 -11.20
CA PRO A 32 -12.90 -23.62 -10.47
C PRO A 32 -12.26 -23.91 -9.11
N LYS A 33 -13.09 -24.15 -8.10
CA LYS A 33 -12.58 -24.55 -6.77
C LYS A 33 -11.90 -25.92 -6.77
N VAL A 34 -12.29 -26.78 -7.69
CA VAL A 34 -11.77 -28.13 -7.85
C VAL A 34 -10.90 -28.18 -9.11
N PRO A 35 -9.60 -28.46 -9.00
CA PRO A 35 -8.67 -28.47 -10.16
C PRO A 35 -9.06 -29.46 -11.27
N ALA A 36 -9.79 -30.53 -10.95
CA ALA A 36 -10.30 -31.48 -11.92
C ALA A 36 -11.27 -30.87 -12.95
N HIS A 37 -11.90 -29.74 -12.60
CA HIS A 37 -12.83 -29.00 -13.48
C HIS A 37 -12.14 -28.06 -14.46
N GLY A 38 -10.81 -28.13 -14.60
CA GLY A 38 -10.03 -27.32 -15.53
C GLY A 38 -9.45 -26.05 -14.91
N ASP A 39 -9.02 -25.11 -15.75
CA ASP A 39 -8.35 -23.86 -15.35
C ASP A 39 -9.31 -22.70 -15.19
N LEU A 40 -10.37 -22.68 -16.01
CA LEU A 40 -11.43 -21.67 -15.99
C LEU A 40 -12.80 -22.32 -16.10
N ALA A 41 -13.79 -21.66 -15.52
CA ALA A 41 -15.20 -22.02 -15.65
C ALA A 41 -16.05 -20.80 -16.02
N CYS A 42 -17.11 -21.04 -16.79
CA CYS A 42 -18.09 -20.03 -17.17
C CYS A 42 -19.50 -20.57 -16.96
N ASN A 43 -20.38 -19.72 -16.42
CA ASN A 43 -21.80 -20.05 -16.18
C ASN A 43 -22.75 -19.32 -17.15
N VAL A 44 -22.23 -18.64 -18.18
CA VAL A 44 -23.01 -17.78 -19.08
C VAL A 44 -24.15 -18.52 -19.77
N ALA A 45 -23.97 -19.81 -20.08
CA ALA A 45 -25.04 -20.63 -20.69
C ALA A 45 -26.30 -20.69 -19.83
N MET A 46 -26.16 -20.78 -18.49
CA MET A 46 -27.29 -20.75 -17.58
C MET A 46 -27.97 -19.37 -17.51
N GLN A 47 -27.20 -18.29 -17.70
CA GLN A 47 -27.74 -16.92 -17.69
C GLN A 47 -28.62 -16.67 -18.95
N VAL A 48 -28.17 -17.13 -20.14
CA VAL A 48 -28.86 -16.85 -21.39
C VAL A 48 -29.93 -17.88 -21.77
N ALA A 49 -29.93 -19.05 -21.13
CA ALA A 49 -30.83 -20.16 -21.46
C ALA A 49 -32.31 -19.76 -21.45
N ARG A 50 -32.73 -18.95 -20.45
CA ARG A 50 -34.12 -18.47 -20.34
C ARG A 50 -34.49 -17.56 -21.49
N THR A 51 -33.60 -16.66 -21.88
CA THR A 51 -33.82 -15.73 -23.00
C THR A 51 -33.91 -16.47 -24.33
N LEU A 52 -33.04 -17.48 -24.51
CA LEU A 52 -33.02 -18.33 -25.71
C LEU A 52 -34.12 -19.41 -25.71
N LYS A 53 -34.86 -19.58 -24.60
CA LYS A 53 -35.86 -20.65 -24.43
C LYS A 53 -35.29 -22.05 -24.73
N ARG A 54 -34.04 -22.30 -24.30
CA ARG A 54 -33.31 -23.55 -24.54
C ARG A 54 -32.81 -24.12 -23.20
N ASN A 55 -32.52 -25.41 -23.20
CA ASN A 55 -31.88 -26.06 -22.03
C ASN A 55 -30.48 -25.48 -21.82
N PRO A 56 -30.08 -25.07 -20.57
CA PRO A 56 -28.77 -24.51 -20.33
C PRO A 56 -27.61 -25.42 -20.77
N ARG A 57 -27.76 -26.73 -20.63
CA ARG A 57 -26.75 -27.70 -21.06
C ARG A 57 -26.59 -27.75 -22.59
N GLU A 58 -27.71 -27.61 -23.34
CA GLU A 58 -27.67 -27.52 -24.81
C GLU A 58 -27.01 -26.21 -25.27
N VAL A 59 -27.27 -25.11 -24.57
CA VAL A 59 -26.61 -23.82 -24.82
C VAL A 59 -25.13 -23.93 -24.55
N ALA A 60 -24.73 -24.53 -23.41
CA ALA A 60 -23.33 -24.76 -23.09
C ALA A 60 -22.61 -25.62 -24.11
N GLN A 61 -23.29 -26.68 -24.61
CA GLN A 61 -22.73 -27.54 -25.66
C GLN A 61 -22.55 -26.77 -26.98
N ALA A 62 -23.52 -25.96 -27.40
CA ALA A 62 -23.37 -25.14 -28.60
C ALA A 62 -22.21 -24.14 -28.52
N ILE A 63 -21.98 -23.55 -27.34
CA ILE A 63 -20.82 -22.69 -27.10
C ILE A 63 -19.53 -23.51 -27.15
N ALA A 64 -19.47 -24.68 -26.48
CA ALA A 64 -18.32 -25.56 -26.52
C ALA A 64 -17.95 -26.02 -27.92
N ASP A 65 -18.94 -26.41 -28.73
CA ASP A 65 -18.75 -26.81 -30.13
C ASP A 65 -18.18 -25.64 -30.94
N ALA A 66 -18.70 -24.44 -30.77
CA ALA A 66 -18.20 -23.24 -31.45
C ALA A 66 -16.75 -22.92 -31.07
N LEU A 67 -16.38 -23.08 -29.80
CA LEU A 67 -15.00 -22.86 -29.33
C LEU A 67 -14.02 -23.91 -29.87
N ASN A 68 -14.45 -25.17 -29.95
CA ASN A 68 -13.59 -26.28 -30.42
C ASN A 68 -13.26 -26.17 -31.93
N VAL A 69 -14.11 -25.53 -32.72
CA VAL A 69 -13.85 -25.33 -34.16
C VAL A 69 -13.26 -23.95 -34.48
N ASN A 70 -13.15 -23.07 -33.52
CA ASN A 70 -12.65 -21.72 -33.75
C ASN A 70 -11.09 -21.68 -33.74
N PRO A 71 -10.47 -21.40 -34.90
CA PRO A 71 -9.00 -21.38 -34.99
C PRO A 71 -8.34 -20.30 -34.09
N ALA A 72 -9.07 -19.25 -33.71
CA ALA A 72 -8.56 -18.22 -32.80
C ALA A 72 -8.41 -18.72 -31.36
N GLY A 73 -9.02 -19.84 -31.01
CA GLY A 73 -8.82 -20.55 -29.75
C GLY A 73 -7.58 -21.46 -29.73
N SER A 74 -7.00 -21.76 -30.89
CA SER A 74 -5.82 -22.61 -31.01
C SER A 74 -4.64 -21.99 -30.24
N GLY A 75 -4.00 -22.82 -29.41
CA GLY A 75 -2.90 -22.38 -28.56
C GLY A 75 -3.32 -21.60 -27.30
N LEU A 76 -4.64 -21.34 -27.10
CA LEU A 76 -5.18 -20.77 -25.85
C LEU A 76 -5.98 -21.82 -25.07
N ILE A 77 -6.81 -22.59 -25.75
CA ILE A 77 -7.73 -23.58 -25.17
C ILE A 77 -7.33 -24.95 -25.68
N ASP A 78 -7.10 -25.86 -24.77
CA ASP A 78 -6.77 -27.28 -25.05
C ASP A 78 -8.03 -28.14 -25.07
N ALA A 79 -8.95 -27.89 -24.13
CA ALA A 79 -10.23 -28.62 -24.08
C ALA A 79 -11.33 -27.75 -23.47
N VAL A 80 -12.55 -28.03 -23.94
CA VAL A 80 -13.79 -27.42 -23.42
C VAL A 80 -14.73 -28.56 -23.02
N GLU A 81 -15.17 -28.56 -21.77
CA GLU A 81 -16.04 -29.59 -21.19
C GLU A 81 -17.31 -28.97 -20.61
N VAL A 82 -18.46 -29.56 -20.91
CA VAL A 82 -19.75 -29.15 -20.32
C VAL A 82 -20.02 -29.96 -19.05
N ALA A 83 -20.17 -29.28 -17.91
CA ALA A 83 -20.40 -29.90 -16.61
C ALA A 83 -21.70 -29.46 -15.97
N GLY A 84 -22.29 -30.36 -15.16
CA GLY A 84 -23.50 -30.08 -14.39
C GLY A 84 -24.66 -29.52 -15.21
N PRO A 85 -25.36 -28.48 -14.74
CA PRO A 85 -26.54 -27.92 -15.39
C PRO A 85 -26.22 -27.02 -16.60
N GLY A 86 -24.96 -26.80 -16.95
CA GLY A 86 -24.57 -25.92 -18.06
C GLY A 86 -23.33 -25.06 -17.76
N PHE A 87 -22.45 -25.51 -16.85
CA PHE A 87 -21.11 -24.91 -16.71
C PHE A 87 -20.24 -25.29 -17.90
N ILE A 88 -19.45 -24.35 -18.36
CA ILE A 88 -18.43 -24.55 -19.39
C ILE A 88 -17.07 -24.50 -18.69
N ASN A 89 -16.40 -25.62 -18.63
CA ASN A 89 -15.07 -25.75 -18.06
C ASN A 89 -14.02 -25.74 -19.17
N LEU A 90 -12.96 -24.99 -19.00
CA LEU A 90 -11.92 -24.76 -19.99
C LEU A 90 -10.56 -25.23 -19.44
N ARG A 91 -9.84 -26.00 -20.23
CA ARG A 91 -8.43 -26.32 -20.01
C ARG A 91 -7.57 -25.43 -20.90
N VAL A 92 -6.65 -24.70 -20.27
CA VAL A 92 -5.74 -23.78 -20.95
C VAL A 92 -4.61 -24.58 -21.60
N ALA A 93 -4.30 -24.27 -22.84
CA ALA A 93 -3.23 -24.93 -23.58
C ALA A 93 -1.86 -24.74 -22.91
N ALA A 94 -1.00 -25.73 -23.02
CA ALA A 94 0.35 -25.69 -22.45
C ALA A 94 1.14 -24.46 -22.94
N THR A 95 1.07 -24.17 -24.23
CA THR A 95 1.70 -22.98 -24.85
C THR A 95 1.23 -21.66 -24.25
N ALA A 96 -0.07 -21.54 -23.93
CA ALA A 96 -0.61 -20.36 -23.28
C ALA A 96 -0.11 -20.22 -21.83
N ARG A 97 0.03 -21.33 -21.09
CA ARG A 97 0.62 -21.31 -19.74
C ARG A 97 2.09 -20.91 -19.77
N GLN A 98 2.86 -21.50 -20.69
CA GLN A 98 4.30 -21.24 -20.84
C GLN A 98 4.61 -19.81 -21.30
N SER A 99 3.70 -19.19 -22.08
CA SER A 99 3.87 -17.82 -22.60
C SER A 99 4.06 -16.74 -21.51
N VAL A 100 3.69 -17.03 -20.25
CA VAL A 100 3.93 -16.11 -19.12
C VAL A 100 5.41 -15.82 -18.91
N VAL A 101 6.29 -16.80 -19.13
CA VAL A 101 7.74 -16.61 -19.03
C VAL A 101 8.20 -15.55 -20.01
N HIS A 102 7.78 -15.67 -21.29
CA HIS A 102 8.13 -14.69 -22.31
C HIS A 102 7.52 -13.30 -22.03
N ALA A 103 6.30 -13.23 -21.47
CA ALA A 103 5.69 -11.99 -21.07
C ALA A 103 6.50 -11.30 -19.95
N VAL A 104 6.87 -12.03 -18.91
CA VAL A 104 7.69 -11.49 -17.79
C VAL A 104 9.04 -10.99 -18.31
N LEU A 105 9.73 -11.78 -19.15
CA LEU A 105 11.06 -11.41 -19.65
C LEU A 105 11.02 -10.23 -20.64
N ARG A 106 9.91 -10.05 -21.37
CA ARG A 106 9.70 -8.92 -22.27
C ARG A 106 9.37 -7.64 -21.52
N GLU A 107 8.43 -7.71 -20.60
CA GLU A 107 7.92 -6.56 -19.84
C GLU A 107 8.82 -6.17 -18.66
N ARG A 108 9.61 -7.11 -18.14
CA ARG A 108 10.59 -6.88 -17.06
C ARG A 108 9.95 -6.17 -15.85
N ASP A 109 10.45 -4.98 -15.54
CA ASP A 109 9.99 -4.16 -14.40
C ASP A 109 8.55 -3.68 -14.55
N CYS A 110 8.01 -3.69 -15.76
CA CYS A 110 6.62 -3.34 -16.06
C CYS A 110 5.66 -4.53 -15.99
N PHE A 111 6.15 -5.76 -15.89
CA PHE A 111 5.25 -6.91 -15.78
C PHE A 111 4.36 -6.82 -14.54
N GLY A 112 3.05 -6.90 -14.76
CA GLY A 112 2.03 -6.74 -13.73
C GLY A 112 1.47 -5.31 -13.59
N THR A 113 2.11 -4.31 -14.20
CA THR A 113 1.56 -2.95 -14.23
C THR A 113 0.38 -2.83 -15.18
N SER A 114 -0.45 -1.82 -15.00
CA SER A 114 -1.59 -1.54 -15.88
C SER A 114 -1.85 -0.04 -16.01
N THR A 115 -2.69 0.33 -16.97
CA THR A 115 -3.15 1.71 -17.17
C THR A 115 -4.56 1.94 -16.65
N ALA A 116 -5.08 1.09 -15.75
CA ALA A 116 -6.45 1.16 -15.25
C ALA A 116 -6.74 2.49 -14.51
N GLY A 117 -5.73 3.08 -13.86
CA GLY A 117 -5.81 4.39 -13.24
C GLY A 117 -6.03 5.54 -14.22
N GLY A 118 -5.65 5.35 -15.50
CA GLY A 118 -5.84 6.35 -16.57
C GLY A 118 -5.14 7.68 -16.32
N GLY A 119 -4.07 7.71 -15.55
CA GLY A 119 -3.36 8.93 -15.16
C GLY A 119 -4.16 9.85 -14.23
N ARG A 120 -5.26 9.39 -13.65
CA ARG A 120 -6.04 10.17 -12.68
C ARG A 120 -5.23 10.41 -11.42
N LYS A 121 -5.34 11.61 -10.87
CA LYS A 121 -4.64 11.98 -9.65
C LYS A 121 -5.22 11.29 -8.43
N VAL A 122 -4.35 10.77 -7.58
CA VAL A 122 -4.69 10.25 -6.25
C VAL A 122 -3.64 10.73 -5.25
N MET A 123 -4.10 11.11 -4.06
CA MET A 123 -3.21 11.45 -2.95
C MET A 123 -3.27 10.34 -1.91
N VAL A 124 -2.11 9.91 -1.43
CA VAL A 124 -1.98 9.05 -0.25
C VAL A 124 -1.31 9.88 0.84
N GLU A 125 -2.07 10.18 1.88
CA GLU A 125 -1.56 10.83 3.09
C GLU A 125 -1.28 9.76 4.14
N PHE A 126 -0.07 9.79 4.70
CA PHE A 126 0.33 8.82 5.70
C PHE A 126 1.45 9.34 6.60
N VAL A 127 1.66 8.70 7.73
CA VAL A 127 2.50 9.14 8.86
C VAL A 127 1.91 10.35 9.56
N SER A 128 1.94 11.54 8.97
CA SER A 128 1.33 12.80 9.44
C SER A 128 1.52 12.99 10.96
N ALA A 129 2.76 12.81 11.43
CA ALA A 129 3.12 12.88 12.84
C ALA A 129 3.42 14.32 13.27
N ASN A 130 2.92 14.73 14.43
CA ASN A 130 3.25 16.03 15.00
C ASN A 130 4.76 16.10 15.33
N PRO A 131 5.43 17.24 15.12
CA PRO A 131 6.85 17.40 15.42
C PRO A 131 7.08 17.62 16.94
N THR A 132 6.62 16.66 17.74
CA THR A 132 6.72 16.68 19.20
C THR A 132 7.55 15.54 19.78
N GLY A 133 8.07 14.68 18.92
CA GLY A 133 8.93 13.56 19.28
C GLY A 133 9.32 12.68 18.11
N PRO A 134 10.15 11.64 18.34
CA PRO A 134 10.53 10.65 17.36
C PRO A 134 9.34 9.86 16.82
N LEU A 135 9.44 9.34 15.59
CA LEU A 135 8.42 8.47 15.01
C LEU A 135 8.33 7.14 15.76
N HIS A 136 7.15 6.77 16.25
CA HIS A 136 6.90 5.50 16.93
C HIS A 136 6.51 4.37 15.97
N VAL A 137 6.43 3.13 16.46
CA VAL A 137 6.07 1.94 15.68
C VAL A 137 4.76 2.07 14.92
N GLY A 138 3.77 2.82 15.42
CA GLY A 138 2.52 3.11 14.72
C GLY A 138 2.75 3.94 13.45
N HIS A 139 3.60 4.98 13.53
CA HIS A 139 4.02 5.77 12.38
C HIS A 139 4.85 4.92 11.39
N ALA A 140 5.69 4.01 11.89
CA ALA A 140 6.40 3.05 11.03
C ALA A 140 5.44 2.17 10.24
N ARG A 141 4.32 1.72 10.86
CA ARG A 141 3.30 0.94 10.17
C ARG A 141 2.58 1.76 9.11
N GLN A 142 2.23 3.01 9.43
CA GLN A 142 1.64 3.93 8.43
C GLN A 142 2.57 4.15 7.25
N ALA A 143 3.86 4.37 7.51
CA ALA A 143 4.88 4.57 6.50
C ALA A 143 5.01 3.34 5.58
N ALA A 144 5.07 2.13 6.14
CA ALA A 144 5.18 0.90 5.36
C ALA A 144 3.93 0.64 4.49
N ILE A 145 2.74 0.82 5.07
CA ILE A 145 1.46 0.61 4.38
C ILE A 145 1.24 1.70 3.33
N GLY A 146 1.41 2.98 3.70
CA GLY A 146 1.14 4.12 2.82
C GLY A 146 2.05 4.16 1.61
N ASP A 147 3.36 3.93 1.79
CA ASP A 147 4.32 3.91 0.69
C ASP A 147 4.09 2.71 -0.25
N ALA A 148 3.81 1.52 0.29
CA ALA A 148 3.47 0.35 -0.52
C ALA A 148 2.16 0.56 -1.29
N LEU A 149 1.15 1.18 -0.68
CA LEU A 149 -0.12 1.52 -1.34
C LEU A 149 0.09 2.54 -2.47
N ALA A 150 0.90 3.56 -2.23
CA ALA A 150 1.25 4.55 -3.25
C ALA A 150 1.98 3.89 -4.43
N ALA A 151 2.92 2.97 -4.17
CA ALA A 151 3.61 2.21 -5.20
C ALA A 151 2.66 1.30 -6.00
N LEU A 152 1.71 0.63 -5.34
CA LEU A 152 0.67 -0.18 -5.98
C LEU A 152 -0.23 0.65 -6.90
N LEU A 153 -0.73 1.79 -6.43
CA LEU A 153 -1.58 2.67 -7.23
C LEU A 153 -0.83 3.21 -8.45
N ALA A 154 0.45 3.59 -8.28
CA ALA A 154 1.30 4.00 -9.40
C ALA A 154 1.49 2.86 -10.41
N ALA A 155 1.71 1.62 -9.94
CA ALA A 155 1.79 0.43 -10.80
C ALA A 155 0.48 0.13 -11.56
N GLN A 156 -0.66 0.63 -11.07
CA GLN A 156 -1.95 0.55 -11.76
C GLN A 156 -2.27 1.81 -12.59
N GLY A 157 -1.30 2.68 -12.84
CA GLY A 157 -1.42 3.82 -13.75
C GLY A 157 -2.11 5.05 -13.17
N TRP A 158 -2.15 5.20 -11.85
CA TRP A 158 -2.55 6.44 -11.19
C TRP A 158 -1.38 7.43 -11.14
N ASP A 159 -1.69 8.72 -11.21
CA ASP A 159 -0.77 9.82 -10.88
C ASP A 159 -0.82 10.05 -9.37
N VAL A 160 0.17 9.52 -8.65
CA VAL A 160 0.16 9.41 -7.18
C VAL A 160 1.00 10.50 -6.55
N ALA A 161 0.39 11.25 -5.63
CA ALA A 161 1.09 12.15 -4.72
C ALA A 161 1.12 11.58 -3.30
N ARG A 162 2.28 11.60 -2.65
CA ARG A 162 2.51 11.25 -1.24
C ARG A 162 2.54 12.53 -0.43
N GLU A 163 1.66 12.66 0.56
CA GLU A 163 1.57 13.84 1.40
C GLU A 163 1.78 13.53 2.87
N PHE A 164 2.54 14.39 3.55
CA PHE A 164 2.73 14.41 4.98
C PHE A 164 2.09 15.68 5.54
N TYR A 165 1.20 15.56 6.52
CA TYR A 165 0.58 16.69 7.20
C TYR A 165 1.21 16.93 8.55
N TYR A 166 1.61 18.17 8.82
CA TYR A 166 2.15 18.60 10.11
C TYR A 166 1.15 19.49 10.85
N ASN A 167 0.82 19.13 12.09
CA ASN A 167 0.26 20.09 13.03
C ASN A 167 1.44 20.82 13.70
N ASP A 168 1.79 21.97 13.13
CA ASP A 168 2.95 22.78 13.52
C ASP A 168 2.59 23.93 14.50
N ALA A 169 1.36 23.90 15.07
CA ALA A 169 0.83 24.92 15.96
C ALA A 169 0.08 24.30 17.16
N GLY A 170 -0.45 25.14 18.03
CA GLY A 170 -1.31 24.72 19.13
C GLY A 170 -0.59 24.29 20.41
N VAL A 171 -1.37 23.70 21.32
CA VAL A 171 -0.92 23.40 22.71
C VAL A 171 0.26 22.43 22.77
N GLN A 172 0.30 21.44 21.88
CA GLN A 172 1.39 20.44 21.87
C GLN A 172 2.74 21.08 21.52
N ILE A 173 2.76 21.96 20.54
CA ILE A 173 3.97 22.70 20.13
C ILE A 173 4.40 23.67 21.23
N HIS A 174 3.45 24.31 21.90
CA HIS A 174 3.75 25.16 23.05
C HIS A 174 4.39 24.35 24.21
N ASN A 175 3.83 23.19 24.53
CA ASN A 175 4.39 22.29 25.56
C ASN A 175 5.78 21.77 25.18
N LEU A 176 6.04 21.52 23.89
CA LEU A 176 7.38 21.20 23.40
C LEU A 176 8.36 22.34 23.68
N ALA A 177 8.00 23.57 23.34
CA ALA A 177 8.85 24.74 23.57
C ALA A 177 9.17 24.93 25.05
N LEU A 178 8.18 24.81 25.93
CA LEU A 178 8.37 24.89 27.38
C LEU A 178 9.27 23.77 27.91
N SER A 179 9.16 22.55 27.35
CA SER A 179 9.99 21.41 27.73
C SER A 179 11.46 21.63 27.38
N VAL A 180 11.73 22.12 26.16
CA VAL A 180 13.09 22.44 25.69
C VAL A 180 13.66 23.62 26.48
N GLN A 181 12.85 24.66 26.73
CA GLN A 181 13.26 25.81 27.56
C GLN A 181 13.66 25.36 28.95
N ALA A 182 12.85 24.52 29.60
CA ALA A 182 13.17 24.01 30.95
C ALA A 182 14.51 23.25 30.95
N ARG A 183 14.73 22.35 29.96
CA ARG A 183 16.02 21.62 29.87
C ARG A 183 17.20 22.54 29.55
N ALA A 184 17.01 23.55 28.70
CA ALA A 184 18.05 24.53 28.40
C ALA A 184 18.47 25.32 29.66
N ARG A 185 17.50 25.74 30.47
CA ARG A 185 17.78 26.42 31.75
C ARG A 185 18.46 25.50 32.79
N GLU A 186 18.02 24.22 32.90
CA GLU A 186 18.69 23.22 33.74
C GLU A 186 20.16 23.01 33.34
N LEU A 187 20.43 22.88 32.03
CA LEU A 187 21.80 22.75 31.51
C LEU A 187 22.66 24.00 31.77
N ALA A 188 22.03 25.18 31.86
CA ALA A 188 22.66 26.43 32.23
C ALA A 188 22.83 26.59 33.79
N GLY A 189 22.47 25.56 34.58
CA GLY A 189 22.62 25.55 36.04
C GLY A 189 21.54 26.30 36.80
N GLN A 190 20.39 26.60 36.17
CA GLN A 190 19.27 27.26 36.81
C GLN A 190 18.33 26.22 37.47
N ALA A 191 17.75 26.55 38.60
CA ALA A 191 16.66 25.75 39.17
C ALA A 191 15.38 26.01 38.41
N VAL A 192 14.76 24.95 37.85
CA VAL A 192 13.57 25.07 37.03
C VAL A 192 12.52 24.05 37.46
N GLU A 193 11.28 24.50 37.58
CA GLU A 193 10.14 23.59 37.67
C GLU A 193 9.77 23.09 36.26
N PHE A 194 9.85 21.77 36.04
CA PHE A 194 9.58 21.19 34.74
C PHE A 194 8.06 21.16 34.47
N PRO A 195 7.59 21.59 33.30
CA PRO A 195 6.16 21.65 32.97
C PRO A 195 5.45 20.31 33.19
N GLU A 196 4.29 20.32 33.84
CA GLU A 196 3.51 19.11 34.12
C GLU A 196 3.16 18.35 32.84
N ALA A 197 2.67 19.07 31.82
CA ALA A 197 2.36 18.52 30.48
C ALA A 197 3.57 18.47 29.54
N GLY A 198 4.80 18.57 30.08
CA GLY A 198 6.03 18.62 29.30
C GLY A 198 6.50 17.24 28.83
N TYR A 199 7.21 17.23 27.72
CA TYR A 199 7.86 16.05 27.14
C TYR A 199 9.17 15.75 27.88
N ARG A 200 9.36 14.49 28.32
CA ARG A 200 10.47 14.13 29.23
C ARG A 200 11.54 13.24 28.60
N GLY A 201 11.42 12.89 27.30
CA GLY A 201 12.38 12.03 26.60
C GLY A 201 13.78 12.68 26.51
N GLU A 202 14.82 11.84 26.34
CA GLU A 202 16.22 12.32 26.22
C GLU A 202 16.40 13.26 25.02
N TYR A 203 15.63 13.08 23.95
CA TYR A 203 15.65 13.95 22.78
C TYR A 203 15.40 15.43 23.12
N ILE A 204 14.63 15.74 24.18
CA ILE A 204 14.42 17.12 24.64
C ILE A 204 15.71 17.73 25.18
N VAL A 205 16.55 16.92 25.85
CA VAL A 205 17.87 17.35 26.33
C VAL A 205 18.81 17.60 25.16
N ASP A 206 18.75 16.76 24.11
CA ASP A 206 19.57 16.92 22.92
C ASP A 206 19.21 18.20 22.15
N ILE A 207 17.89 18.46 21.96
CA ILE A 207 17.41 19.72 21.39
C ILE A 207 17.91 20.92 22.20
N ALA A 208 17.83 20.85 23.53
CA ALA A 208 18.27 21.94 24.41
C ALA A 208 19.78 22.19 24.32
N ARG A 209 20.61 21.15 24.23
CA ARG A 209 22.07 21.26 24.02
C ARG A 209 22.41 21.95 22.71
N GLU A 210 21.78 21.51 21.61
CA GLU A 210 22.01 22.10 20.28
C GLU A 210 21.50 23.54 20.22
N PHE A 211 20.36 23.83 20.87
CA PHE A 211 19.85 25.19 20.97
C PHE A 211 20.83 26.12 21.70
N LEU A 212 21.38 25.70 22.82
CA LEU A 212 22.38 26.46 23.58
C LEU A 212 23.71 26.61 22.81
N ALA A 213 24.07 25.65 21.99
CA ALA A 213 25.26 25.69 21.14
C ALA A 213 25.11 26.59 19.88
N GLY A 214 23.93 27.17 19.64
CA GLY A 214 23.70 28.03 18.46
C GLY A 214 23.63 27.24 17.15
N ALA A 215 23.20 25.99 17.19
CA ALA A 215 23.10 25.12 16.02
C ALA A 215 22.08 25.65 14.99
N THR A 216 22.19 25.19 13.76
CA THR A 216 21.21 25.44 12.68
C THR A 216 20.54 24.13 12.32
N GLN A 217 19.20 24.10 12.30
CA GLN A 217 18.42 22.97 11.86
C GLN A 217 17.57 23.30 10.64
N THR A 218 17.46 22.33 9.71
CA THR A 218 16.71 22.51 8.47
C THR A 218 15.89 21.26 8.21
N ALA A 219 14.57 21.37 8.27
CA ALA A 219 13.67 20.34 7.77
C ALA A 219 13.70 20.31 6.23
N ARG A 220 13.38 19.17 5.63
CA ARG A 220 13.51 18.92 4.19
C ARG A 220 12.78 19.96 3.31
N ASP A 221 11.63 20.45 3.77
CA ASP A 221 10.80 21.43 3.06
C ASP A 221 10.83 22.83 3.72
N GLY A 222 11.64 23.02 4.77
CA GLY A 222 11.70 24.24 5.57
C GLY A 222 12.93 25.11 5.30
N ALA A 223 12.83 26.37 5.68
CA ALA A 223 13.98 27.26 5.76
C ALA A 223 14.87 26.89 6.96
N PRO A 224 16.20 27.17 6.89
CA PRO A 224 17.09 27.00 8.04
C PRO A 224 16.64 27.81 9.26
N VAL A 225 16.60 27.19 10.43
CA VAL A 225 16.31 27.83 11.72
C VAL A 225 17.58 27.82 12.57
N VAL A 226 18.06 29.01 12.90
CA VAL A 226 19.24 29.19 13.75
C VAL A 226 18.81 29.32 15.20
N ALA A 227 19.43 28.53 16.08
CA ALA A 227 19.24 28.65 17.51
C ALA A 227 19.90 29.93 18.04
N GLY A 228 19.15 30.72 18.81
CA GLY A 228 19.65 31.96 19.43
C GLY A 228 20.47 31.75 20.71
N GLY A 229 20.45 30.54 21.27
CA GLY A 229 21.14 30.20 22.52
C GLY A 229 20.52 30.85 23.79
N ASN A 230 19.52 31.71 23.64
CA ASN A 230 18.82 32.36 24.73
C ASN A 230 17.53 31.61 25.08
N ALA A 231 17.53 30.88 26.20
CA ALA A 231 16.37 30.13 26.66
C ALA A 231 15.14 31.00 27.01
N ASP A 232 15.30 32.31 27.18
CA ASP A 232 14.19 33.22 27.47
C ASP A 232 13.43 33.64 26.22
N ASP A 233 14.00 33.46 25.02
CA ASP A 233 13.31 33.63 23.74
C ASP A 233 12.50 32.35 23.38
N LEU A 234 11.33 32.22 23.99
CA LEU A 234 10.45 31.06 23.80
C LEU A 234 10.04 30.85 22.33
N ASP A 235 9.91 31.92 21.54
CA ASP A 235 9.56 31.81 20.12
C ASP A 235 10.71 31.18 19.31
N ASN A 236 11.94 31.60 19.55
CA ASN A 236 13.09 30.99 18.91
C ASN A 236 13.28 29.52 19.38
N VAL A 237 13.10 29.23 20.67
CA VAL A 237 13.10 27.85 21.21
C VAL A 237 12.04 27.01 20.48
N ARG A 238 10.83 27.52 20.34
CA ARG A 238 9.72 26.85 19.65
C ARG A 238 10.08 26.52 18.21
N ARG A 239 10.51 27.52 17.43
CA ARG A 239 10.87 27.36 16.01
C ARG A 239 12.00 26.37 15.82
N PHE A 240 13.05 26.46 16.67
CA PHE A 240 14.17 25.56 16.60
C PHE A 240 13.79 24.12 16.95
N ALA A 241 13.02 23.90 18.02
CA ALA A 241 12.57 22.57 18.43
C ALA A 241 11.71 21.88 17.37
N VAL A 242 10.81 22.63 16.71
CA VAL A 242 10.01 22.11 15.60
C VAL A 242 10.90 21.74 14.42
N ALA A 243 11.84 22.62 14.01
CA ALA A 243 12.75 22.34 12.92
C ALA A 243 13.64 21.12 13.20
N TYR A 244 14.14 20.99 14.43
CA TYR A 244 14.94 19.85 14.88
C TYR A 244 14.16 18.54 14.73
N LEU A 245 12.95 18.46 15.29
CA LEU A 245 12.16 17.23 15.26
C LEU A 245 11.66 16.88 13.87
N ARG A 246 11.32 17.87 13.04
CA ARG A 246 11.01 17.62 11.63
C ARG A 246 12.22 17.06 10.88
N HIS A 247 13.41 17.61 11.13
CA HIS A 247 14.65 17.08 10.56
C HIS A 247 14.92 15.62 11.00
N GLU A 248 14.78 15.32 12.30
CA GLU A 248 14.92 13.95 12.82
C GLU A 248 13.91 12.98 12.18
N GLN A 249 12.65 13.38 12.02
CA GLN A 249 11.62 12.59 11.35
C GLN A 249 11.96 12.38 9.87
N ASP A 250 12.49 13.38 9.17
CA ASP A 250 12.97 13.27 7.79
C ASP A 250 14.11 12.24 7.66
N MET A 251 15.06 12.25 8.61
CA MET A 251 16.16 11.28 8.65
C MET A 251 15.66 9.86 8.92
N ASP A 252 14.69 9.69 9.83
CA ASP A 252 14.08 8.40 10.12
C ASP A 252 13.36 7.83 8.89
N LEU A 253 12.56 8.65 8.22
CA LEU A 253 11.84 8.25 7.01
C LEU A 253 12.79 7.94 5.85
N ALA A 254 13.85 8.73 5.67
CA ALA A 254 14.87 8.46 4.65
C ALA A 254 15.60 7.13 4.91
N SER A 255 15.96 6.83 6.17
CA SER A 255 16.57 5.55 6.54
C SER A 255 15.62 4.36 6.28
N PHE A 256 14.33 4.59 6.44
CA PHE A 256 13.27 3.63 6.15
C PHE A 256 12.94 3.53 4.65
N GLY A 257 13.52 4.41 3.81
CA GLY A 257 13.32 4.44 2.36
C GLY A 257 11.95 5.00 1.95
N VAL A 258 11.41 5.94 2.73
CA VAL A 258 10.14 6.63 2.47
C VAL A 258 10.40 8.09 2.15
N ALA A 259 9.72 8.58 1.11
CA ALA A 259 9.79 9.98 0.69
C ALA A 259 8.39 10.51 0.39
N PHE A 260 8.22 11.82 0.60
CA PHE A 260 6.99 12.55 0.33
C PHE A 260 7.20 13.56 -0.78
N ASP A 261 6.13 13.79 -1.55
CA ASP A 261 6.10 14.81 -2.61
C ASP A 261 5.69 16.16 -2.04
N HIS A 262 4.84 16.15 -1.00
CA HIS A 262 4.32 17.35 -0.35
C HIS A 262 4.35 17.22 1.17
N PHE A 263 4.70 18.33 1.82
CA PHE A 263 4.54 18.56 3.26
C PHE A 263 3.53 19.68 3.45
N TYR A 264 2.44 19.40 4.16
CA TYR A 264 1.38 20.37 4.38
C TYR A 264 1.36 20.81 5.85
N LEU A 265 1.43 22.12 6.09
CA LEU A 265 1.44 22.69 7.44
C LEU A 265 0.02 23.17 7.82
N GLU A 266 -0.50 22.76 8.98
CA GLU A 266 -1.81 23.18 9.46
C GLU A 266 -1.89 24.70 9.60
N SER A 267 -0.80 25.36 10.04
CA SER A 267 -0.73 26.83 10.16
C SER A 267 -1.05 27.56 8.86
N SER A 268 -0.76 26.95 7.70
CA SER A 268 -1.07 27.54 6.39
C SER A 268 -2.58 27.65 6.13
N LEU A 269 -3.39 26.72 6.66
CA LEU A 269 -4.86 26.78 6.52
C LEU A 269 -5.45 28.03 7.17
N TYR A 270 -4.86 28.44 8.28
CA TYR A 270 -5.26 29.68 8.98
C TYR A 270 -4.70 30.91 8.27
N ALA A 271 -3.43 30.90 7.89
CA ALA A 271 -2.78 32.03 7.22
C ALA A 271 -3.45 32.37 5.88
N ASP A 272 -3.89 31.35 5.13
CA ASP A 272 -4.58 31.50 3.84
C ASP A 272 -6.09 31.75 3.98
N GLY A 273 -6.63 31.82 5.22
CA GLY A 273 -8.07 32.00 5.48
C GLY A 273 -8.94 30.82 5.06
N ARG A 274 -8.37 29.63 4.87
CA ARG A 274 -9.09 28.43 4.43
C ARG A 274 -10.00 27.86 5.51
N VAL A 275 -9.61 27.99 6.77
CA VAL A 275 -10.43 27.56 7.92
C VAL A 275 -11.71 28.40 7.97
N GLU A 276 -11.59 29.73 7.88
CA GLU A 276 -12.74 30.64 7.88
C GLU A 276 -13.63 30.47 6.63
N ALA A 277 -13.01 30.16 5.48
CA ALA A 277 -13.75 29.87 4.24
C ALA A 277 -14.57 28.57 4.37
N ALA A 278 -14.00 27.54 4.96
CA ALA A 278 -14.71 26.28 5.23
C ALA A 278 -15.88 26.47 6.20
N VAL A 279 -15.67 27.26 7.27
CA VAL A 279 -16.75 27.60 8.21
C VAL A 279 -17.88 28.34 7.50
N ARG A 280 -17.56 29.36 6.71
CA ARG A 280 -18.58 30.09 5.94
C ARG A 280 -19.35 29.16 5.01
N ALA A 281 -18.65 28.30 4.27
CA ALA A 281 -19.30 27.36 3.35
C ALA A 281 -20.25 26.39 4.07
N MET A 282 -19.86 25.89 5.25
CA MET A 282 -20.73 25.04 6.06
C MET A 282 -21.95 25.83 6.61
N VAL A 283 -21.78 27.08 6.98
CA VAL A 283 -22.89 27.95 7.40
C VAL A 283 -23.85 28.24 6.23
N ASP A 284 -23.32 28.58 5.08
CA ASP A 284 -24.10 28.89 3.86
C ASP A 284 -24.86 27.65 3.34
N SER A 285 -24.46 26.45 3.72
CA SER A 285 -25.21 25.22 3.42
C SER A 285 -26.59 25.15 4.12
N GLY A 286 -26.81 25.95 5.17
CA GLY A 286 -28.00 25.88 6.02
C GLY A 286 -28.03 24.73 7.01
N MET A 287 -26.94 23.92 7.06
CA MET A 287 -26.84 22.73 7.93
C MET A 287 -26.24 23.04 9.30
N THR A 288 -26.18 24.33 9.69
CA THR A 288 -25.62 24.73 10.98
C THR A 288 -26.71 25.31 11.89
N TYR A 289 -26.42 25.33 13.20
CA TYR A 289 -27.27 26.00 14.21
C TYR A 289 -26.41 26.46 15.39
N GLU A 290 -26.92 27.42 16.15
CA GLU A 290 -26.29 27.85 17.39
C GLU A 290 -27.01 27.25 18.60
N ALA A 291 -26.23 26.70 19.53
CA ALA A 291 -26.72 26.23 20.82
C ALA A 291 -25.64 26.43 21.89
N GLU A 292 -26.05 26.88 23.09
CA GLU A 292 -25.17 27.09 24.25
C GLU A 292 -23.95 28.00 23.94
N GLY A 293 -24.14 28.98 23.05
CA GLY A 293 -23.10 29.91 22.61
C GLY A 293 -22.07 29.29 21.65
N ALA A 294 -22.25 28.04 21.22
CA ALA A 294 -21.39 27.33 20.26
C ALA A 294 -22.10 27.18 18.91
N LEU A 295 -21.31 27.14 17.82
CA LEU A 295 -21.78 26.85 16.46
C LEU A 295 -21.63 25.35 16.18
N TRP A 296 -22.72 24.72 15.75
CA TRP A 296 -22.84 23.30 15.50
C TRP A 296 -23.13 22.98 14.03
N LEU A 297 -22.65 21.86 13.52
CA LEU A 297 -23.03 21.27 12.24
C LEU A 297 -23.94 20.06 12.48
N ARG A 298 -25.08 19.98 11.75
CA ARG A 298 -26.04 18.87 11.76
C ARG A 298 -25.48 17.67 10.99
N THR A 299 -24.40 17.10 11.48
CA THR A 299 -23.72 15.97 10.80
C THR A 299 -24.61 14.74 10.67
N THR A 300 -25.57 14.57 11.59
CA THR A 300 -26.54 13.46 11.56
C THR A 300 -27.53 13.53 10.40
N GLU A 301 -27.79 14.73 9.86
CA GLU A 301 -28.72 14.95 8.75
C GLU A 301 -28.04 14.87 7.36
N ILE A 302 -26.69 14.76 7.32
CA ILE A 302 -25.93 14.70 6.07
C ILE A 302 -25.90 13.27 5.53
N GLU A 303 -26.57 13.07 4.41
CA GLU A 303 -26.73 11.76 3.78
C GLU A 303 -25.38 11.11 3.41
N GLY A 304 -25.15 9.89 3.87
CA GLY A 304 -23.96 9.10 3.57
C GLY A 304 -22.73 9.44 4.42
N ALA A 305 -22.81 10.40 5.35
CA ALA A 305 -21.71 10.72 6.27
C ALA A 305 -21.56 9.68 7.39
N GLY A 306 -22.69 9.16 7.91
CA GLY A 306 -22.72 8.10 8.93
C GLY A 306 -22.31 8.58 10.33
N ASP A 307 -22.44 9.86 10.63
CA ASP A 307 -22.14 10.40 11.97
C ASP A 307 -23.30 10.12 12.94
N ASP A 308 -22.99 9.86 14.20
CA ASP A 308 -23.95 9.46 15.24
C ASP A 308 -24.50 10.66 16.05
N LYS A 309 -23.87 11.81 15.95
CA LYS A 309 -24.26 13.04 16.65
C LYS A 309 -23.74 14.29 15.93
N ASP A 310 -24.42 15.41 16.15
CA ASP A 310 -23.99 16.71 15.64
C ASP A 310 -22.65 17.15 16.24
N ARG A 311 -21.90 17.96 15.51
CA ARG A 311 -20.53 18.34 15.88
C ARG A 311 -20.37 19.84 16.07
N VAL A 312 -19.70 20.20 17.18
CA VAL A 312 -19.29 21.58 17.43
C VAL A 312 -18.22 21.97 16.44
N MET A 313 -18.46 23.07 15.72
CA MET A 313 -17.50 23.72 14.84
C MET A 313 -16.69 24.78 15.58
N ARG A 314 -17.40 25.68 16.28
CA ARG A 314 -16.81 26.76 17.08
C ARG A 314 -17.40 26.74 18.49
N LYS A 315 -16.52 26.73 19.48
CA LYS A 315 -16.87 26.72 20.90
C LYS A 315 -17.40 28.11 21.33
N SER A 316 -17.98 28.16 22.52
CA SER A 316 -18.46 29.40 23.14
C SER A 316 -17.35 30.42 23.41
N ASP A 317 -16.09 30.01 23.55
CA ASP A 317 -14.91 30.87 23.66
C ASP A 317 -14.42 31.44 22.32
N GLY A 318 -15.09 31.11 21.21
CA GLY A 318 -14.75 31.54 19.86
C GLY A 318 -13.70 30.66 19.15
N THR A 319 -13.13 29.69 19.82
CA THR A 319 -12.10 28.80 19.21
C THR A 319 -12.74 27.70 18.37
N TYR A 320 -12.10 27.33 17.27
CA TYR A 320 -12.52 26.19 16.45
C TYR A 320 -12.11 24.85 17.09
N THR A 321 -12.92 23.83 16.85
CA THR A 321 -12.56 22.45 17.17
C THR A 321 -11.66 21.89 16.07
N TYR A 322 -10.90 20.82 16.34
CA TYR A 322 -10.03 20.12 15.37
C TYR A 322 -10.75 19.64 14.10
N PHE A 323 -12.05 19.45 14.17
CA PHE A 323 -12.90 19.08 13.06
C PHE A 323 -12.86 20.10 11.90
N VAL A 324 -12.82 21.41 12.18
CA VAL A 324 -12.91 22.45 11.15
C VAL A 324 -11.65 22.55 10.28
N PRO A 325 -10.43 22.59 10.83
CA PRO A 325 -9.22 22.54 10.00
C PRO A 325 -9.10 21.23 9.20
N ASP A 326 -9.56 20.08 9.73
CA ASP A 326 -9.62 18.84 8.96
C ASP A 326 -10.51 18.97 7.72
N VAL A 327 -11.69 19.59 7.85
CA VAL A 327 -12.58 19.86 6.70
C VAL A 327 -11.90 20.80 5.70
N ALA A 328 -11.33 21.92 6.17
CA ALA A 328 -10.63 22.88 5.32
C ALA A 328 -9.48 22.24 4.53
N TYR A 329 -8.75 21.37 5.19
CA TYR A 329 -7.65 20.63 4.56
C TYR A 329 -8.12 19.69 3.45
N HIS A 330 -9.20 18.93 3.66
CA HIS A 330 -9.72 18.03 2.62
C HIS A 330 -10.38 18.78 1.45
N LEU A 331 -10.97 19.94 1.70
CA LEU A 331 -11.40 20.86 0.62
C LEU A 331 -10.20 21.35 -0.19
N ALA A 332 -9.09 21.73 0.47
CA ALA A 332 -7.86 22.16 -0.19
C ALA A 332 -7.23 21.04 -1.04
N LYS A 333 -7.28 19.78 -0.60
CA LYS A 333 -6.84 18.63 -1.42
C LYS A 333 -7.67 18.50 -2.70
N PHE A 334 -8.99 18.64 -2.58
CA PHE A 334 -9.88 18.55 -3.75
C PHE A 334 -9.64 19.71 -4.73
N GLU A 335 -9.45 20.93 -4.25
CA GLU A 335 -9.10 22.11 -5.07
C GLU A 335 -7.77 21.91 -5.84
N ARG A 336 -6.81 21.20 -5.25
CA ARG A 336 -5.54 20.82 -5.89
C ARG A 336 -5.70 19.75 -6.97
N GLY A 337 -6.94 19.27 -7.19
CA GLY A 337 -7.29 18.30 -8.23
C GLY A 337 -7.23 16.82 -7.80
N PHE A 338 -7.12 16.54 -6.49
CA PHE A 338 -7.14 15.18 -5.98
C PHE A 338 -8.58 14.73 -5.72
N GLY A 339 -9.24 14.23 -6.77
CA GLY A 339 -10.59 13.67 -6.66
C GLY A 339 -10.66 12.34 -5.90
N LYS A 340 -9.52 11.69 -5.67
CA LYS A 340 -9.33 10.54 -4.78
C LYS A 340 -8.23 10.85 -3.78
N VAL A 341 -8.55 10.71 -2.50
CA VAL A 341 -7.61 10.89 -1.38
C VAL A 341 -7.74 9.70 -0.45
N ILE A 342 -6.64 9.13 -0.02
CA ILE A 342 -6.59 8.00 0.90
C ILE A 342 -5.74 8.41 2.09
N ASN A 343 -6.36 8.51 3.27
CA ASN A 343 -5.69 8.82 4.52
C ASN A 343 -5.38 7.50 5.27
N VAL A 344 -4.09 7.21 5.48
CA VAL A 344 -3.66 6.05 6.25
C VAL A 344 -3.45 6.48 7.70
N GLN A 345 -4.33 6.05 8.60
CA GLN A 345 -4.35 6.51 10.00
C GLN A 345 -4.53 5.37 10.99
N GLY A 346 -4.20 5.61 12.25
CA GLY A 346 -4.50 4.69 13.35
C GLY A 346 -6.02 4.54 13.56
N SER A 347 -6.46 3.39 14.05
CA SER A 347 -7.88 3.12 14.30
C SER A 347 -8.50 3.96 15.43
N ASP A 348 -7.69 4.64 16.23
CA ASP A 348 -8.10 5.66 17.19
C ASP A 348 -8.77 6.88 16.51
N HIS A 349 -8.46 7.13 15.23
CA HIS A 349 -9.10 8.16 14.41
C HIS A 349 -10.44 7.74 13.78
N HIS A 350 -10.97 6.53 14.08
CA HIS A 350 -12.23 6.05 13.51
C HIS A 350 -13.39 7.05 13.64
N GLY A 351 -13.52 7.69 14.81
CA GLY A 351 -14.55 8.71 15.06
C GLY A 351 -14.41 10.00 14.24
N THR A 352 -13.25 10.22 13.59
CA THR A 352 -13.01 11.41 12.76
C THR A 352 -13.59 11.25 11.35
N VAL A 353 -13.64 10.03 10.84
CA VAL A 353 -14.03 9.73 9.44
C VAL A 353 -15.41 10.29 9.10
N ALA A 354 -16.43 9.95 9.89
CA ALA A 354 -17.80 10.34 9.62
C ALA A 354 -17.99 11.86 9.66
N ARG A 355 -17.45 12.51 10.71
CA ARG A 355 -17.58 13.96 10.88
C ARG A 355 -16.85 14.76 9.80
N VAL A 356 -15.64 14.34 9.37
CA VAL A 356 -14.91 15.03 8.30
C VAL A 356 -15.68 14.90 6.98
N ARG A 357 -16.15 13.70 6.63
CA ARG A 357 -16.99 13.49 5.45
C ARG A 357 -18.24 14.35 5.47
N ALA A 358 -18.90 14.45 6.62
CA ALA A 358 -20.06 15.33 6.81
C ALA A 358 -19.70 16.79 6.54
N GLY A 359 -18.66 17.32 7.16
CA GLY A 359 -18.22 18.70 6.96
C GLY A 359 -17.84 19.01 5.51
N VAL A 360 -17.10 18.11 4.87
CA VAL A 360 -16.73 18.26 3.45
C VAL A 360 -17.96 18.26 2.54
N GLN A 361 -18.93 17.36 2.77
CA GLN A 361 -20.17 17.32 1.99
C GLN A 361 -21.04 18.56 2.22
N ALA A 362 -21.15 19.05 3.46
CA ALA A 362 -21.88 20.27 3.77
C ALA A 362 -21.28 21.49 3.05
N ALA A 363 -19.95 21.64 3.07
CA ALA A 363 -19.29 22.76 2.44
C ALA A 363 -19.28 22.66 0.90
N ALA A 364 -19.21 21.47 0.33
CA ALA A 364 -19.05 21.24 -1.10
C ALA A 364 -20.14 21.89 -1.95
N GLY A 365 -21.41 21.78 -1.53
CA GLY A 365 -22.56 22.36 -2.22
C GLY A 365 -22.47 23.88 -2.34
N SER A 366 -22.15 24.57 -1.24
CA SER A 366 -22.01 26.03 -1.18
C SER A 366 -20.81 26.54 -1.98
N LEU A 367 -19.76 25.72 -2.11
CA LEU A 367 -18.56 26.04 -2.89
C LEU A 367 -18.69 25.65 -4.38
N GLY A 368 -19.79 25.04 -4.80
CA GLY A 368 -19.98 24.54 -6.16
C GLY A 368 -19.03 23.39 -6.53
N MET A 369 -18.53 22.64 -5.56
CA MET A 369 -17.60 21.54 -5.74
C MET A 369 -18.37 20.22 -5.89
N ALA A 370 -18.13 19.47 -6.96
CA ALA A 370 -18.70 18.14 -7.17
C ALA A 370 -17.90 17.05 -6.44
N ILE A 371 -17.83 17.12 -5.11
CA ILE A 371 -17.09 16.17 -4.30
C ILE A 371 -17.87 14.85 -4.19
N PRO A 372 -17.27 13.68 -4.54
CA PRO A 372 -17.93 12.39 -4.44
C PRO A 372 -18.39 12.07 -3.01
N ARG A 373 -19.52 11.39 -2.87
CA ARG A 373 -19.92 10.82 -1.58
C ARG A 373 -18.87 9.85 -1.08
N GLY A 374 -18.57 9.87 0.21
CA GLY A 374 -17.53 9.03 0.80
C GLY A 374 -16.10 9.58 0.72
N TYR A 375 -15.88 10.72 0.03
CA TYR A 375 -14.60 11.43 0.05
C TYR A 375 -14.37 12.09 1.42
N PRO A 376 -13.14 12.02 1.96
CA PRO A 376 -11.99 11.21 1.53
C PRO A 376 -12.09 9.73 1.96
N ASP A 377 -11.29 8.85 1.32
CA ASP A 377 -11.11 7.47 1.75
C ASP A 377 -10.15 7.40 2.95
N TYR A 378 -10.37 6.38 3.80
CA TYR A 378 -9.53 6.10 4.95
C TYR A 378 -9.10 4.63 4.98
N LEU A 379 -7.83 4.40 5.21
CA LEU A 379 -7.28 3.09 5.53
C LEU A 379 -6.85 3.10 6.99
N LEU A 380 -7.70 2.57 7.86
CA LEU A 380 -7.44 2.54 9.30
C LEU A 380 -6.66 1.29 9.70
N HIS A 381 -5.57 1.48 10.43
CA HIS A 381 -4.77 0.36 10.91
C HIS A 381 -4.80 0.22 12.43
N LYS A 382 -4.74 -1.03 12.89
CA LYS A 382 -4.66 -1.37 14.32
C LYS A 382 -3.25 -1.13 14.87
N MET A 383 -3.16 -1.08 16.19
CA MET A 383 -1.89 -0.94 16.91
C MET A 383 -0.95 -2.13 16.67
N VAL A 384 0.33 -1.87 16.80
CA VAL A 384 1.41 -2.87 16.75
C VAL A 384 2.03 -2.97 18.14
N ARG A 385 2.11 -4.17 18.66
CA ARG A 385 2.94 -4.47 19.85
C ARG A 385 4.30 -4.97 19.38
N VAL A 386 5.35 -4.59 20.07
CA VAL A 386 6.69 -5.07 19.78
C VAL A 386 7.08 -6.08 20.86
N VAL A 387 7.53 -7.27 20.45
CA VAL A 387 7.95 -8.34 21.37
C VAL A 387 9.40 -8.74 21.08
N ARG A 388 10.14 -9.05 22.15
CA ARG A 388 11.51 -9.55 22.10
C ARG A 388 11.73 -10.52 23.26
N GLY A 389 12.30 -11.69 22.99
CA GLY A 389 12.44 -12.75 24.01
C GLY A 389 11.10 -13.25 24.54
N GLY A 390 10.01 -13.13 23.79
CA GLY A 390 8.65 -13.49 24.20
C GLY A 390 7.95 -12.44 25.09
N GLU A 391 8.60 -11.33 25.42
CA GLU A 391 8.06 -10.26 26.26
C GLU A 391 7.80 -8.98 25.45
N GLU A 392 6.79 -8.20 25.86
CA GLU A 392 6.47 -6.93 25.22
C GLU A 392 7.49 -5.85 25.58
N VAL A 393 8.10 -5.25 24.56
CA VAL A 393 8.99 -4.08 24.70
C VAL A 393 8.14 -2.82 24.72
N LYS A 394 7.92 -2.26 25.91
CA LYS A 394 7.04 -1.08 26.12
C LYS A 394 7.76 0.25 25.93
N MET A 395 9.08 0.29 26.13
CA MET A 395 9.84 1.54 26.11
C MET A 395 11.17 1.36 25.36
N SER A 396 11.58 2.39 24.64
CA SER A 396 12.93 2.50 24.10
C SER A 396 13.77 3.48 24.93
N LYS A 397 15.08 3.31 24.91
CA LYS A 397 16.02 4.24 25.56
C LYS A 397 15.92 5.66 24.96
N ARG A 398 15.63 5.76 23.66
CA ARG A 398 15.61 7.00 22.89
C ARG A 398 14.38 7.88 23.19
N ALA A 399 13.19 7.29 23.17
CA ALA A 399 11.95 8.01 23.41
C ALA A 399 11.49 8.00 24.86
N GLY A 400 11.97 7.06 25.68
CA GLY A 400 11.64 6.94 27.10
C GLY A 400 10.24 6.40 27.41
N SER A 401 9.38 6.23 26.39
CA SER A 401 7.98 5.81 26.57
C SER A 401 7.42 4.87 25.51
N TYR A 402 8.10 4.70 24.36
CA TYR A 402 7.64 3.83 23.26
C TYR A 402 8.80 3.38 22.37
N VAL A 403 8.58 2.35 21.56
CA VAL A 403 9.54 1.89 20.54
C VAL A 403 9.43 2.79 19.31
N THR A 404 10.58 3.29 18.84
CA THR A 404 10.66 4.18 17.68
C THR A 404 10.84 3.41 16.37
N LEU A 405 10.58 4.08 15.23
CA LEU A 405 10.92 3.57 13.90
C LEU A 405 12.41 3.24 13.80
N ARG A 406 13.28 4.15 14.30
CA ARG A 406 14.73 3.98 14.29
C ARG A 406 15.17 2.76 15.11
N ASP A 407 14.57 2.51 16.27
CA ASP A 407 14.85 1.31 17.05
C ASP A 407 14.58 0.03 16.24
N LEU A 408 13.46 -0.04 15.54
CA LEU A 408 13.14 -1.21 14.71
C LEU A 408 14.15 -1.39 13.56
N VAL A 409 14.50 -0.30 12.87
CA VAL A 409 15.46 -0.36 11.77
C VAL A 409 16.86 -0.74 12.29
N ASP A 410 17.28 -0.23 13.45
CA ASP A 410 18.55 -0.55 14.07
C ASP A 410 18.60 -2.02 14.54
N TRP A 411 17.48 -2.58 15.01
CA TRP A 411 17.43 -3.95 15.53
C TRP A 411 17.36 -5.00 14.43
N VAL A 412 16.52 -4.82 13.41
CA VAL A 412 16.23 -5.88 12.44
C VAL A 412 16.50 -5.48 11.00
N GLY A 413 16.91 -4.24 10.76
CA GLY A 413 17.12 -3.69 9.43
C GLY A 413 15.84 -3.19 8.75
N ARG A 414 16.04 -2.38 7.71
CA ARG A 414 14.95 -1.75 6.95
C ARG A 414 14.00 -2.78 6.32
N ASP A 415 14.55 -3.77 5.64
CA ASP A 415 13.75 -4.72 4.84
C ASP A 415 12.82 -5.57 5.70
N ALA A 416 13.33 -6.11 6.82
CA ALA A 416 12.50 -6.85 7.76
C ALA A 416 11.43 -5.96 8.38
N THR A 417 11.78 -4.75 8.80
CA THR A 417 10.81 -3.80 9.35
C THR A 417 9.70 -3.49 8.36
N ARG A 418 10.03 -3.15 7.11
CA ARG A 418 9.04 -2.87 6.06
C ARG A 418 8.13 -4.05 5.77
N PHE A 419 8.73 -5.23 5.55
CA PHE A 419 7.98 -6.43 5.19
C PHE A 419 6.99 -6.83 6.30
N PHE A 420 7.45 -6.90 7.55
CA PHE A 420 6.60 -7.29 8.68
C PHE A 420 5.43 -6.32 8.88
N LEU A 421 5.68 -5.00 8.82
CA LEU A 421 4.66 -3.97 9.02
C LEU A 421 3.63 -3.91 7.87
N ALA A 422 4.05 -4.20 6.62
CA ALA A 422 3.16 -4.21 5.46
C ALA A 422 2.45 -5.56 5.23
N SER A 423 2.95 -6.67 5.78
CA SER A 423 2.48 -8.04 5.49
C SER A 423 1.21 -8.45 6.24
N ARG A 424 0.63 -7.57 7.05
CA ARG A 424 -0.59 -7.84 7.79
C ARG A 424 -1.70 -6.92 7.34
N LYS A 425 -2.93 -7.44 7.30
CA LYS A 425 -4.10 -6.62 7.01
C LYS A 425 -4.17 -5.45 7.98
N ALA A 426 -4.49 -4.26 7.48
CA ALA A 426 -4.44 -3.02 8.27
C ALA A 426 -5.28 -3.12 9.56
N ASP A 427 -6.49 -3.66 9.47
CA ASP A 427 -7.44 -3.80 10.57
C ASP A 427 -7.11 -4.94 11.56
N THR A 428 -5.97 -5.61 11.40
CA THR A 428 -5.53 -6.70 12.29
C THR A 428 -4.46 -6.20 13.25
N GLU A 429 -4.68 -6.46 14.54
CA GLU A 429 -3.64 -6.30 15.56
C GLU A 429 -2.58 -7.39 15.39
N PHE A 430 -1.33 -7.03 15.57
CA PHE A 430 -0.26 -8.03 15.56
C PHE A 430 0.91 -7.63 16.47
N ALA A 431 1.69 -8.64 16.85
CA ALA A 431 2.96 -8.45 17.51
C ALA A 431 4.09 -8.47 16.47
N PHE A 432 4.89 -7.42 16.46
CA PHE A 432 6.16 -7.38 15.74
C PHE A 432 7.19 -8.13 16.57
N ASP A 433 7.52 -9.33 16.14
CA ASP A 433 8.49 -10.20 16.83
C ASP A 433 9.89 -9.92 16.30
N VAL A 434 10.73 -9.32 17.15
CA VAL A 434 12.11 -8.94 16.82
C VAL A 434 12.97 -10.18 16.57
N ASP A 435 12.79 -11.23 17.38
CA ASP A 435 13.60 -12.45 17.26
C ASP A 435 13.26 -13.21 15.98
N LEU A 436 11.98 -13.29 15.63
CA LEU A 436 11.54 -13.85 14.36
C LEU A 436 12.09 -13.02 13.18
N ALA A 437 12.05 -11.71 13.27
CA ALA A 437 12.55 -10.82 12.19
C ALA A 437 14.07 -10.93 11.98
N LEU A 438 14.83 -11.33 13.01
CA LEU A 438 16.26 -11.58 12.94
C LEU A 438 16.60 -13.01 12.50
N SER A 439 15.66 -13.94 12.58
CA SER A 439 15.94 -15.36 12.30
C SER A 439 16.23 -15.61 10.82
N GLN A 440 17.19 -16.47 10.55
CA GLN A 440 17.54 -16.95 9.21
C GLN A 440 16.89 -18.32 8.96
N SER A 441 15.56 -18.37 9.10
CA SER A 441 14.78 -19.61 8.97
C SER A 441 13.58 -19.40 8.02
N GLU A 442 12.96 -20.50 7.62
CA GLU A 442 11.75 -20.51 6.80
C GLU A 442 10.55 -19.86 7.49
N ASP A 443 10.57 -19.76 8.82
CA ASP A 443 9.54 -19.08 9.60
C ASP A 443 9.57 -17.54 9.41
N ASN A 444 10.75 -16.99 9.12
CA ASN A 444 10.90 -15.58 8.81
C ASN A 444 10.47 -15.29 7.36
N PRO A 445 9.30 -14.63 7.15
CA PRO A 445 8.74 -14.51 5.82
C PRO A 445 9.58 -13.65 4.87
N VAL A 446 10.28 -12.62 5.37
CA VAL A 446 11.14 -11.80 4.50
C VAL A 446 12.39 -12.56 4.10
N TYR A 447 13.01 -13.27 5.05
CA TYR A 447 14.16 -14.13 4.77
C TYR A 447 13.80 -15.19 3.72
N TYR A 448 12.66 -15.89 3.90
CA TYR A 448 12.19 -16.93 3.01
C TYR A 448 12.03 -16.45 1.56
N VAL A 449 11.44 -15.25 1.37
CA VAL A 449 11.26 -14.66 0.04
C VAL A 449 12.58 -14.19 -0.56
N GLN A 450 13.41 -13.50 0.22
CA GLN A 450 14.72 -13.01 -0.25
C GLN A 450 15.64 -14.17 -0.58
N TYR A 451 15.60 -15.25 0.21
CA TYR A 451 16.36 -16.47 -0.04
C TYR A 451 15.96 -17.16 -1.36
N ALA A 452 14.67 -17.12 -1.73
CA ALA A 452 14.23 -17.60 -3.05
C ALA A 452 14.94 -16.82 -4.17
N HIS A 453 14.98 -15.49 -4.09
CA HIS A 453 15.68 -14.64 -5.07
C HIS A 453 17.18 -14.93 -5.12
N ALA A 454 17.86 -14.96 -3.98
CA ALA A 454 19.30 -15.22 -3.90
C ALA A 454 19.66 -16.64 -4.42
N ARG A 455 18.82 -17.64 -4.12
CA ARG A 455 19.00 -19.03 -4.63
C ARG A 455 18.89 -19.09 -6.14
N ILE A 456 17.95 -18.36 -6.76
CA ILE A 456 17.87 -18.25 -8.22
C ILE A 456 19.15 -17.63 -8.80
N CYS A 457 19.61 -16.53 -8.23
CA CYS A 457 20.86 -15.87 -8.65
C CYS A 457 22.05 -16.81 -8.56
N SER A 458 22.12 -17.63 -7.50
CA SER A 458 23.17 -18.65 -7.33
C SER A 458 23.14 -19.72 -8.43
N VAL A 459 21.95 -20.23 -8.81
CA VAL A 459 21.80 -21.21 -9.92
C VAL A 459 22.27 -20.62 -11.25
N LEU A 460 21.88 -19.38 -11.54
CA LEU A 460 22.29 -18.66 -12.76
C LEU A 460 23.81 -18.46 -12.80
N ALA A 461 24.43 -18.12 -11.67
CA ALA A 461 25.87 -18.00 -11.55
C ALA A 461 26.58 -19.37 -11.76
N GLN A 462 26.03 -20.45 -11.22
CA GLN A 462 26.55 -21.83 -11.43
C GLN A 462 26.44 -22.24 -12.90
N ALA A 463 25.34 -21.94 -13.58
CA ALA A 463 25.17 -22.19 -15.01
C ALA A 463 26.28 -21.48 -15.83
N ALA A 464 26.51 -20.20 -15.56
CA ALA A 464 27.56 -19.41 -16.21
C ALA A 464 28.95 -19.97 -15.93
N ALA A 465 29.26 -20.38 -14.68
CA ALA A 465 30.53 -20.99 -14.30
C ALA A 465 30.75 -22.36 -14.98
N ALA A 466 29.67 -23.08 -15.26
CA ALA A 466 29.70 -24.36 -16.01
C ALA A 466 29.80 -24.18 -17.54
N GLY A 467 29.95 -22.92 -18.03
CA GLY A 467 30.06 -22.62 -19.46
C GLY A 467 28.74 -22.70 -20.23
N VAL A 468 27.61 -22.71 -19.55
CA VAL A 468 26.30 -22.64 -20.20
C VAL A 468 26.08 -21.23 -20.73
N ALA A 469 26.12 -21.07 -22.05
CA ALA A 469 25.85 -19.80 -22.73
C ALA A 469 24.36 -19.55 -22.72
N PHE A 470 23.86 -18.90 -21.65
CA PHE A 470 22.47 -18.55 -21.46
C PHE A 470 22.34 -17.09 -21.01
N ASP A 471 21.68 -16.29 -21.83
CA ASP A 471 21.39 -14.90 -21.51
C ASP A 471 19.88 -14.59 -21.60
N GLU A 472 19.47 -13.42 -21.12
CA GLU A 472 18.05 -13.00 -21.11
C GLU A 472 17.46 -12.83 -22.52
N ALA A 473 18.28 -12.42 -23.51
CA ALA A 473 17.82 -12.30 -24.89
C ALA A 473 17.58 -13.68 -25.52
N ALA A 474 18.48 -14.65 -25.23
CA ALA A 474 18.29 -16.03 -25.65
C ALA A 474 17.04 -16.64 -25.02
N ALA A 475 16.74 -16.32 -23.75
CA ALA A 475 15.54 -16.80 -23.05
C ALA A 475 14.22 -16.45 -23.73
N LEU A 476 14.13 -15.27 -24.39
CA LEU A 476 12.94 -14.82 -25.15
C LEU A 476 12.66 -15.67 -26.40
N GLN A 477 13.64 -16.41 -26.92
CA GLN A 477 13.52 -17.21 -28.14
C GLN A 477 13.45 -18.73 -27.84
N ARG A 478 13.54 -19.11 -26.55
CA ARG A 478 13.57 -20.54 -26.18
C ARG A 478 12.20 -21.19 -26.32
N ASP A 479 12.21 -22.42 -26.82
CA ASP A 479 11.05 -23.30 -26.71
C ASP A 479 10.86 -23.69 -25.24
N LEU A 480 9.66 -23.42 -24.73
CA LEU A 480 9.28 -23.73 -23.34
C LEU A 480 8.44 -25.00 -23.24
N SER A 481 8.22 -25.72 -24.34
CA SER A 481 7.44 -26.97 -24.36
C SER A 481 7.97 -28.03 -23.39
N PRO A 482 9.29 -28.09 -23.06
CA PRO A 482 9.81 -29.02 -22.04
C PRO A 482 9.30 -28.75 -20.61
N LEU A 483 8.75 -27.56 -20.30
CA LEU A 483 8.16 -27.23 -19.00
C LEU A 483 6.78 -27.89 -18.84
N ALA A 484 6.74 -29.18 -18.63
CA ALA A 484 5.53 -29.99 -18.55
C ALA A 484 5.31 -30.68 -17.19
N GLY A 485 6.31 -30.67 -16.31
CA GLY A 485 6.24 -31.28 -15.01
C GLY A 485 5.30 -30.51 -14.04
N ALA A 486 4.75 -31.21 -13.06
CA ALA A 486 3.76 -30.62 -12.15
C ALA A 486 4.29 -29.40 -11.39
N ARG A 487 5.59 -29.38 -11.06
CA ARG A 487 6.21 -28.26 -10.32
C ARG A 487 6.47 -27.06 -11.24
N GLU A 488 6.90 -27.28 -12.49
CA GLU A 488 7.02 -26.22 -13.49
C GLU A 488 5.64 -25.59 -13.76
N LEU A 489 4.61 -26.41 -13.97
CA LEU A 489 3.25 -25.93 -14.22
C LEU A 489 2.68 -25.13 -13.04
N ALA A 490 2.96 -25.52 -11.80
CA ALA A 490 2.55 -24.77 -10.60
C ALA A 490 3.20 -23.38 -10.58
N LEU A 491 4.52 -23.32 -10.85
CA LEU A 491 5.26 -22.05 -10.85
C LEU A 491 4.81 -21.14 -11.99
N LEU A 492 4.59 -21.67 -13.20
CA LEU A 492 4.00 -20.94 -14.33
C LEU A 492 2.62 -20.35 -13.99
N ALA A 493 1.76 -21.14 -13.32
CA ALA A 493 0.45 -20.70 -12.89
C ALA A 493 0.54 -19.58 -11.84
N ARG A 494 1.50 -19.65 -10.92
CA ARG A 494 1.76 -18.61 -9.92
C ARG A 494 2.21 -17.31 -10.56
N LEU A 495 3.17 -17.36 -11.48
CA LEU A 495 3.65 -16.17 -12.21
C LEU A 495 2.49 -15.48 -12.97
N ALA A 496 1.61 -16.27 -13.58
CA ALA A 496 0.46 -15.74 -14.33
C ALA A 496 -0.59 -15.04 -13.45
N LEU A 497 -0.60 -15.26 -12.13
CA LEU A 497 -1.49 -14.58 -11.19
C LEU A 497 -1.01 -13.19 -10.79
N TYR A 498 0.28 -12.87 -10.99
CA TYR A 498 0.87 -11.62 -10.49
C TYR A 498 0.12 -10.35 -10.92
N PRO A 499 -0.23 -10.15 -12.23
CA PRO A 499 -0.95 -8.95 -12.64
C PRO A 499 -2.32 -8.79 -11.97
N GLN A 500 -3.02 -9.91 -11.73
CA GLN A 500 -4.31 -9.86 -11.02
C GLN A 500 -4.12 -9.57 -9.54
N ALA A 501 -3.13 -10.19 -8.89
CA ALA A 501 -2.82 -9.93 -7.48
C ALA A 501 -2.50 -8.46 -7.21
N LEU A 502 -1.79 -7.78 -8.13
CA LEU A 502 -1.51 -6.35 -7.99
C LEU A 502 -2.77 -5.50 -8.14
N ARG A 503 -3.65 -5.85 -9.08
CA ARG A 503 -4.92 -5.15 -9.29
C ARG A 503 -5.80 -5.27 -8.06
N ASP A 504 -6.02 -6.49 -7.57
CA ASP A 504 -6.85 -6.75 -6.40
C ASP A 504 -6.30 -6.02 -5.17
N ALA A 505 -4.98 -6.07 -4.96
CA ALA A 505 -4.31 -5.35 -3.87
C ALA A 505 -4.50 -3.82 -3.95
N ALA A 506 -4.49 -3.24 -5.16
CA ALA A 506 -4.71 -1.80 -5.35
C ALA A 506 -6.19 -1.42 -5.18
N ASP A 507 -7.11 -2.20 -5.74
CA ASP A 507 -8.56 -1.94 -5.68
C ASP A 507 -9.09 -2.07 -4.24
N GLU A 508 -8.56 -3.03 -3.47
CA GLU A 508 -8.92 -3.25 -2.07
C GLU A 508 -8.10 -2.42 -1.07
N LEU A 509 -7.16 -1.58 -1.53
CA LEU A 509 -6.21 -0.84 -0.69
C LEU A 509 -5.45 -1.76 0.28
N ALA A 510 -5.01 -2.91 -0.20
CA ALA A 510 -4.55 -4.05 0.59
C ALA A 510 -3.11 -4.49 0.25
N PRO A 511 -2.07 -3.69 0.54
CA PRO A 511 -0.68 -4.00 0.18
C PRO A 511 -0.17 -5.32 0.77
N HIS A 512 -0.77 -5.82 1.86
CA HIS A 512 -0.45 -7.12 2.45
C HIS A 512 -0.70 -8.30 1.49
N GLN A 513 -1.57 -8.18 0.50
CA GLN A 513 -1.80 -9.21 -0.51
C GLN A 513 -0.56 -9.44 -1.39
N VAL A 514 0.27 -8.42 -1.60
CA VAL A 514 1.56 -8.56 -2.30
C VAL A 514 2.52 -9.42 -1.47
N ALA A 515 2.56 -9.23 -0.15
CA ALA A 515 3.38 -10.05 0.72
C ALA A 515 2.92 -11.51 0.75
N PHE A 516 1.60 -11.76 0.72
CA PHE A 516 1.04 -13.12 0.61
C PHE A 516 1.41 -13.76 -0.73
N TYR A 517 1.24 -13.01 -1.82
CA TYR A 517 1.66 -13.49 -3.15
C TYR A 517 3.15 -13.85 -3.20
N LEU A 518 4.03 -13.01 -2.61
CA LEU A 518 5.46 -13.27 -2.52
C LEU A 518 5.78 -14.56 -1.77
N LYS A 519 5.13 -14.78 -0.63
CA LYS A 519 5.30 -16.03 0.15
C LYS A 519 4.90 -17.25 -0.66
N ASP A 520 3.77 -17.18 -1.34
CA ASP A 520 3.28 -18.28 -2.18
C ASP A 520 4.22 -18.55 -3.37
N LEU A 521 4.72 -17.48 -4.03
CA LEU A 521 5.67 -17.60 -5.13
C LEU A 521 6.98 -18.23 -4.67
N ALA A 522 7.48 -17.79 -3.51
CA ALA A 522 8.68 -18.38 -2.91
C ALA A 522 8.46 -19.86 -2.56
N ALA A 523 7.30 -20.23 -2.01
CA ALA A 523 6.96 -21.60 -1.68
C ALA A 523 6.90 -22.50 -2.93
N ASP A 524 6.23 -22.05 -4.00
CA ASP A 524 6.18 -22.78 -5.27
C ASP A 524 7.58 -22.93 -5.88
N PHE A 525 8.42 -21.89 -5.79
CA PHE A 525 9.81 -21.96 -6.26
C PHE A 525 10.65 -22.94 -5.41
N HIS A 526 10.60 -22.87 -4.09
CA HIS A 526 11.36 -23.80 -3.24
C HIS A 526 10.92 -25.25 -3.45
N ALA A 527 9.62 -25.49 -3.63
CA ALA A 527 9.10 -26.81 -3.95
C ALA A 527 9.61 -27.32 -5.32
N PHE A 528 9.66 -26.44 -6.33
CA PHE A 528 10.27 -26.76 -7.63
C PHE A 528 11.76 -27.06 -7.47
N TYR A 529 12.52 -26.18 -6.82
CA TYR A 529 13.97 -26.29 -6.67
C TYR A 529 14.40 -27.58 -5.92
N ASN A 530 13.64 -27.99 -4.92
CA ASN A 530 13.91 -29.16 -4.12
C ASN A 530 13.58 -30.48 -4.86
N ALA A 531 12.61 -30.43 -5.78
CA ALA A 531 12.18 -31.62 -6.53
C ALA A 531 12.89 -31.79 -7.88
N GLU A 532 13.31 -30.68 -8.50
CA GLU A 532 13.77 -30.67 -9.90
C GLU A 532 15.20 -30.13 -10.00
N ARG A 533 16.06 -30.88 -10.68
CA ARG A 533 17.41 -30.42 -10.99
C ARG A 533 17.37 -29.47 -12.21
N VAL A 534 17.81 -28.22 -12.04
CA VAL A 534 17.81 -27.24 -13.12
C VAL A 534 18.90 -27.49 -14.14
N LEU A 535 20.14 -27.69 -13.69
CA LEU A 535 21.30 -27.94 -14.56
C LEU A 535 21.36 -29.41 -14.94
N VAL A 536 20.51 -29.83 -15.87
CA VAL A 536 20.46 -31.19 -16.45
C VAL A 536 21.25 -31.26 -17.76
N GLU A 537 21.54 -32.47 -18.23
CA GLU A 537 22.27 -32.71 -19.51
C GLU A 537 21.41 -32.33 -20.74
N ASP A 538 20.10 -32.58 -20.67
CA ASP A 538 19.18 -32.17 -21.72
C ASP A 538 19.17 -30.62 -21.83
N ALA A 539 19.76 -30.13 -22.90
CA ALA A 539 19.91 -28.69 -23.15
C ALA A 539 18.56 -27.98 -23.30
N ALA A 540 17.57 -28.63 -23.92
CA ALA A 540 16.25 -28.01 -24.13
C ALA A 540 15.53 -27.81 -22.79
N LEU A 541 15.48 -28.84 -21.96
CA LEU A 541 14.87 -28.75 -20.63
C LEU A 541 15.65 -27.81 -19.68
N ARG A 542 17.00 -27.89 -19.70
CA ARG A 542 17.85 -26.98 -18.92
C ARG A 542 17.58 -25.52 -19.27
N ASP A 543 17.59 -25.16 -20.54
CA ASP A 543 17.43 -23.80 -21.00
C ASP A 543 16.01 -23.29 -20.75
N ALA A 544 14.98 -24.13 -20.88
CA ALA A 544 13.61 -23.80 -20.51
C ALA A 544 13.46 -23.55 -19.00
N ARG A 545 14.10 -24.38 -18.16
CA ARG A 545 14.14 -24.19 -16.68
C ARG A 545 14.88 -22.90 -16.29
N LEU A 546 16.00 -22.57 -16.95
CA LEU A 546 16.72 -21.33 -16.72
C LEU A 546 15.86 -20.10 -17.10
N ALA A 547 15.11 -20.17 -18.19
CA ALA A 547 14.16 -19.11 -18.57
C ALA A 547 13.05 -18.94 -17.52
N LEU A 548 12.51 -20.03 -16.98
CA LEU A 548 11.53 -20.01 -15.90
C LEU A 548 12.10 -19.36 -14.63
N LEU A 549 13.35 -19.67 -14.26
CA LEU A 549 14.03 -19.06 -13.13
C LEU A 549 14.25 -17.57 -13.32
N LEU A 550 14.68 -17.11 -14.50
CA LEU A 550 14.80 -15.67 -14.81
C LEU A 550 13.48 -14.94 -14.63
N ALA A 551 12.38 -15.52 -15.14
CA ALA A 551 11.05 -14.95 -14.98
C ALA A 551 10.63 -14.90 -13.49
N THR A 552 10.88 -15.96 -12.74
CA THR A 552 10.58 -16.02 -11.30
C THR A 552 11.37 -14.98 -10.52
N ARG A 553 12.67 -14.82 -10.79
CA ARG A 553 13.55 -13.79 -10.21
C ARG A 553 13.00 -12.39 -10.49
N GLN A 554 12.57 -12.13 -11.72
CA GLN A 554 12.03 -10.82 -12.12
C GLN A 554 10.76 -10.50 -11.34
N VAL A 555 9.83 -11.45 -11.20
CA VAL A 555 8.57 -11.21 -10.47
C VAL A 555 8.81 -11.03 -8.98
N LEU A 556 9.71 -11.83 -8.37
CA LEU A 556 10.11 -11.62 -6.96
C LEU A 556 10.66 -10.22 -6.74
N ARG A 557 11.57 -9.76 -7.61
CA ARG A 557 12.15 -8.40 -7.54
C ARG A 557 11.09 -7.33 -7.69
N ASN A 558 10.17 -7.46 -8.66
CA ASN A 558 9.10 -6.50 -8.89
C ASN A 558 8.19 -6.38 -7.66
N ALA A 559 7.76 -7.50 -7.08
CA ALA A 559 6.86 -7.51 -5.94
C ALA A 559 7.54 -7.02 -4.65
N LEU A 560 8.81 -7.38 -4.39
CA LEU A 560 9.59 -6.86 -3.27
C LEU A 560 9.74 -5.34 -3.36
N ARG A 561 10.02 -4.81 -4.56
CA ARG A 561 10.15 -3.36 -4.80
C ARG A 561 8.88 -2.60 -4.44
N LEU A 562 7.68 -3.13 -4.71
CA LEU A 562 6.41 -2.51 -4.33
C LEU A 562 6.25 -2.37 -2.81
N LEU A 563 6.83 -3.27 -2.04
CA LEU A 563 6.88 -3.18 -0.58
C LEU A 563 8.06 -2.35 -0.07
N GLY A 564 8.93 -1.84 -0.96
CA GLY A 564 10.16 -1.12 -0.61
C GLY A 564 11.20 -2.02 0.06
N VAL A 565 11.19 -3.31 -0.26
CA VAL A 565 12.11 -4.35 0.24
C VAL A 565 13.11 -4.71 -0.85
N SER A 566 14.37 -4.90 -0.49
CA SER A 566 15.41 -5.28 -1.44
C SER A 566 15.30 -6.73 -1.89
N ALA A 567 15.87 -7.01 -3.07
CA ALA A 567 16.00 -8.35 -3.63
C ALA A 567 17.51 -8.72 -3.70
N PRO A 568 18.12 -9.23 -2.62
CA PRO A 568 19.53 -9.52 -2.56
C PRO A 568 19.91 -10.67 -3.51
N GLU A 569 21.07 -10.56 -4.15
CA GLU A 569 21.59 -11.62 -5.03
C GLU A 569 22.32 -12.71 -4.25
N ARG A 570 22.74 -12.40 -3.01
CA ARG A 570 23.43 -13.29 -2.08
C ARG A 570 22.92 -13.11 -0.66
N MET A 571 22.80 -14.18 0.06
CA MET A 571 22.44 -14.22 1.48
C MET A 571 23.32 -15.22 2.21
#